data_727b971026d78ae5eb7d0a8416a06e0b
#
_entry.id   727b971026d78ae5eb7d0a8416a06e0b
#
_cell.length_a   1.000
_cell.length_b   1.000
_cell.length_c   1.000
_cell.angle_alpha   90.00
_cell.angle_beta   90.00
_cell.angle_gamma   90.00
#
_symmetry.space_group_name_H-M   'P 1'
#
loop_
_entity.id
_entity.type
_entity.pdbx_description
1 polymer ?
#
loop_
_entity_poly.entity_id
_entity_poly.type
_entity_poly.pdbx_seq_one_letter_code
_entity_poly.pdbx_strand_id
1 'polypeptide(L)'
;MKRFSPQEMEALSLPPPTADGGLLEVDFRMTVFHIGEVNTREQNAKIKIGMIFYWTDPRMAGYTSPILPGTLWGPELFFGNCVGGVHCNYEQFVVSGPDEGRLKRIINYECTVQCSMDLRRFPFDRQVLCPTLVTISHWRQLNLARGGSIPHGMTYKLVPLRRKDEGVFMMLFFSGKISEWLLHSYRPKMIVAKNPAGFTITKVMLSFNI
;
A
#
# COMPACT_ATOMS: atom_id res chain seq x y z
N MET A 1 31.11 -9.21 -2.18
CA MET A 1 30.01 -8.25 -2.30
C MET A 1 29.47 -8.34 -3.72
N LYS A 2 28.23 -8.77 -3.94
CA LYS A 2 27.62 -8.90 -5.27
C LYS A 2 27.42 -7.48 -5.84
N ARG A 3 27.94 -7.22 -7.04
CA ARG A 3 27.70 -5.98 -7.79
C ARG A 3 26.83 -6.31 -8.98
N PHE A 4 25.87 -5.47 -9.27
CA PHE A 4 25.02 -5.60 -10.43
C PHE A 4 25.56 -4.78 -11.59
N SER A 5 25.51 -5.34 -12.78
CA SER A 5 25.74 -4.59 -14.02
C SER A 5 24.56 -3.64 -14.31
N PRO A 6 24.70 -2.65 -15.19
CA PRO A 6 23.60 -1.76 -15.59
C PRO A 6 22.38 -2.52 -16.13
N GLN A 7 22.57 -3.60 -16.88
CA GLN A 7 21.51 -4.46 -17.42
C GLN A 7 20.77 -5.22 -16.30
N GLU A 8 21.51 -5.74 -15.31
CA GLU A 8 20.90 -6.38 -14.14
C GLU A 8 20.10 -5.38 -13.30
N MET A 9 20.60 -4.14 -13.16
CA MET A 9 19.87 -3.08 -12.45
C MET A 9 18.57 -2.71 -13.16
N GLU A 10 18.57 -2.64 -14.47
CA GLU A 10 17.35 -2.44 -15.26
C GLU A 10 16.37 -3.59 -15.07
N ALA A 11 16.85 -4.83 -15.10
CA ALA A 11 16.03 -6.01 -14.83
C ALA A 11 15.43 -6.00 -13.41
N LEU A 12 16.17 -5.50 -12.40
CA LEU A 12 15.70 -5.39 -11.02
C LEU A 12 14.60 -4.34 -10.84
N SER A 13 14.44 -3.41 -11.76
CA SER A 13 13.33 -2.44 -11.76
C SER A 13 11.99 -3.05 -12.22
N LEU A 14 12.02 -4.25 -12.76
CA LEU A 14 10.84 -5.01 -13.17
C LEU A 14 10.40 -5.99 -12.06
N PRO A 15 9.11 -6.39 -12.03
CA PRO A 15 8.63 -7.40 -11.09
C PRO A 15 9.49 -8.65 -11.10
N PRO A 16 9.74 -9.28 -9.92
CA PRO A 16 10.47 -10.55 -9.87
C PRO A 16 9.79 -11.65 -10.69
N PRO A 17 10.57 -12.53 -11.33
CA PRO A 17 9.99 -13.71 -11.97
C PRO A 17 9.39 -14.65 -10.91
N THR A 18 8.22 -15.19 -11.19
CA THR A 18 7.61 -16.25 -10.39
C THR A 18 7.90 -17.61 -11.03
N ALA A 19 8.15 -18.62 -10.20
CA ALA A 19 8.56 -19.95 -10.69
C ALA A 19 7.50 -20.62 -11.61
N ASP A 20 6.24 -20.30 -11.36
CA ASP A 20 5.08 -20.86 -12.08
C ASP A 20 4.47 -19.87 -13.09
N GLY A 21 5.08 -18.71 -13.29
CA GLY A 21 4.52 -17.65 -14.12
C GLY A 21 3.23 -17.01 -13.55
N GLY A 22 2.89 -17.34 -12.31
CA GLY A 22 1.72 -16.80 -11.61
C GLY A 22 1.93 -15.40 -11.05
N LEU A 23 1.01 -14.97 -10.20
CA LEU A 23 1.10 -13.69 -9.50
C LEU A 23 2.10 -13.76 -8.35
N LEU A 24 2.99 -12.78 -8.25
CA LEU A 24 3.87 -12.62 -7.12
C LEU A 24 3.05 -12.37 -5.85
N GLU A 25 3.26 -13.16 -4.80
CA GLU A 25 2.68 -12.90 -3.50
C GLU A 25 3.48 -11.83 -2.75
N VAL A 26 2.80 -10.78 -2.33
CA VAL A 26 3.37 -9.70 -1.54
C VAL A 26 2.64 -9.63 -0.21
N ASP A 27 3.31 -10.06 0.84
CA ASP A 27 2.80 -9.89 2.20
C ASP A 27 2.80 -8.41 2.54
N PHE A 28 1.73 -7.90 3.15
CA PHE A 28 1.71 -6.53 3.61
C PHE A 28 1.10 -6.37 4.99
N ARG A 29 1.56 -5.34 5.67
CA ARG A 29 1.01 -4.86 6.92
C ARG A 29 0.90 -3.34 6.88
N MET A 30 -0.14 -2.82 7.51
CA MET A 30 -0.44 -1.41 7.56
C MET A 30 -0.43 -0.89 9.00
N THR A 31 -0.01 0.35 9.15
CA THR A 31 0.00 1.07 10.42
C THR A 31 -0.59 2.44 10.19
N VAL A 32 -1.59 2.82 10.95
CA VAL A 32 -2.10 4.20 10.96
C VAL A 32 -1.43 4.95 12.11
N PHE A 33 -0.59 5.91 11.78
CA PHE A 33 0.14 6.70 12.77
C PHE A 33 -0.67 7.88 13.27
N HIS A 34 -1.47 8.46 12.38
CA HIS A 34 -2.22 9.66 12.72
C HIS A 34 -3.45 9.82 11.83
N ILE A 35 -4.55 10.25 12.42
CA ILE A 35 -5.71 10.80 11.74
C ILE A 35 -5.92 12.17 12.37
N GLY A 36 -5.95 13.22 11.55
CA GLY A 36 -6.07 14.60 12.06
C GLY A 36 -6.79 15.49 11.06
N GLU A 37 -7.03 16.72 11.47
CA GLU A 37 -7.64 17.76 10.63
C GLU A 37 -8.88 17.26 9.88
N VAL A 38 -9.86 16.74 10.61
CA VAL A 38 -11.16 16.39 10.03
C VAL A 38 -11.88 17.67 9.68
N ASN A 39 -11.98 17.96 8.37
CA ASN A 39 -12.67 19.13 7.86
C ASN A 39 -14.06 18.76 7.39
N THR A 40 -15.06 19.08 8.19
CA THR A 40 -16.47 18.76 7.91
C THR A 40 -17.03 19.57 6.74
N ARG A 41 -16.52 20.79 6.53
CA ARG A 41 -16.97 21.67 5.43
C ARG A 41 -16.50 21.12 4.09
N GLU A 42 -15.25 20.70 4.00
CA GLU A 42 -14.65 20.15 2.78
C GLU A 42 -14.81 18.62 2.69
N GLN A 43 -15.38 18.01 3.72
CA GLN A 43 -15.60 16.56 3.81
C GLN A 43 -14.32 15.76 3.57
N ASN A 44 -13.25 16.13 4.22
CA ASN A 44 -11.97 15.45 4.11
C ASN A 44 -11.27 15.27 5.45
N ALA A 45 -10.26 14.41 5.49
CA ALA A 45 -9.43 14.20 6.66
C ALA A 45 -7.99 13.92 6.24
N LYS A 46 -7.04 14.44 7.03
CA LYS A 46 -5.61 14.18 6.84
C LYS A 46 -5.21 12.91 7.57
N ILE A 47 -4.48 12.02 6.89
CA ILE A 47 -4.02 10.76 7.46
C ILE A 47 -2.53 10.54 7.23
N LYS A 48 -1.88 9.85 8.19
CA LYS A 48 -0.52 9.32 8.07
C LYS A 48 -0.56 7.80 8.21
N ILE A 49 -0.08 7.11 7.19
CA ILE A 49 -0.10 5.66 7.10
C ILE A 49 1.30 5.15 6.82
N GLY A 50 1.76 4.17 7.61
CA GLY A 50 2.92 3.36 7.31
C GLY A 50 2.52 2.03 6.71
N MET A 51 3.30 1.57 5.77
CA MET A 51 3.11 0.27 5.14
C MET A 51 4.42 -0.50 5.13
N ILE A 52 4.32 -1.79 5.34
CA ILE A 52 5.44 -2.72 5.24
C ILE A 52 5.03 -3.82 4.27
N PHE A 53 5.85 -4.01 3.25
CA PHE A 53 5.69 -5.07 2.26
C PHE A 53 6.83 -6.06 2.38
N TYR A 54 6.55 -7.35 2.16
CA TYR A 54 7.54 -8.40 2.05
C TYR A 54 7.26 -9.21 0.80
N TRP A 55 8.32 -9.50 0.04
CA TRP A 55 8.27 -10.42 -1.10
C TRP A 55 9.63 -11.08 -1.27
N THR A 56 9.68 -12.11 -2.09
CA THR A 56 10.93 -12.79 -2.44
C THR A 56 11.29 -12.45 -3.88
N ASP A 57 12.53 -12.01 -4.08
CA ASP A 57 13.14 -11.81 -5.39
C ASP A 57 14.39 -12.70 -5.48
N PRO A 58 14.34 -13.83 -6.19
CA PRO A 58 15.47 -14.75 -6.29
C PRO A 58 16.75 -14.09 -6.84
N ARG A 59 16.62 -13.01 -7.62
CA ARG A 59 17.76 -12.25 -8.18
C ARG A 59 18.59 -11.60 -7.07
N MET A 60 17.95 -11.32 -5.92
CA MET A 60 18.55 -10.70 -4.74
C MET A 60 19.16 -11.70 -3.76
N ALA A 61 19.11 -13.00 -4.05
CA ALA A 61 19.74 -14.01 -3.20
C ALA A 61 21.25 -13.77 -3.07
N GLY A 62 21.76 -13.85 -1.83
CA GLY A 62 23.16 -13.58 -1.48
C GLY A 62 23.52 -12.08 -1.42
N TYR A 63 22.56 -11.17 -1.57
CA TYR A 63 22.83 -9.74 -1.48
C TYR A 63 22.60 -9.21 -0.05
N THR A 64 23.57 -8.48 0.47
CA THR A 64 23.58 -8.00 1.87
C THR A 64 23.79 -6.50 2.02
N SER A 65 24.07 -5.80 0.91
CA SER A 65 24.34 -4.35 0.94
C SER A 65 23.06 -3.52 1.12
N PRO A 66 23.17 -2.28 1.60
CA PRO A 66 22.06 -1.35 1.60
C PRO A 66 21.51 -1.13 0.19
N ILE A 67 20.21 -1.06 0.08
CA ILE A 67 19.48 -0.86 -1.18
C ILE A 67 18.97 0.57 -1.20
N LEU A 68 19.23 1.29 -2.30
CA LEU A 68 18.71 2.63 -2.50
C LEU A 68 17.26 2.56 -3.04
N PRO A 69 16.34 3.40 -2.55
CA PRO A 69 15.02 3.55 -3.14
C PRO A 69 15.09 3.85 -4.63
N GLY A 70 14.16 3.29 -5.40
CA GLY A 70 14.11 3.48 -6.85
C GLY A 70 15.02 2.58 -7.69
N THR A 71 15.93 1.81 -7.07
CA THR A 71 16.79 0.84 -7.78
C THR A 71 16.18 -0.55 -7.92
N LEU A 72 15.19 -0.85 -7.10
CA LEU A 72 14.45 -2.11 -7.12
C LEU A 72 12.98 -1.89 -7.43
N TRP A 73 12.39 -2.91 -8.05
CA TRP A 73 10.95 -3.01 -8.12
C TRP A 73 10.35 -3.13 -6.70
N GLY A 74 9.22 -2.50 -6.50
CA GLY A 74 8.41 -2.66 -5.30
C GLY A 74 6.93 -2.48 -5.60
N PRO A 75 6.04 -3.08 -4.78
CA PRO A 75 4.61 -2.94 -4.95
C PRO A 75 4.20 -1.47 -4.84
N GLU A 76 3.39 -1.02 -5.78
CA GLU A 76 2.88 0.35 -5.79
C GLU A 76 1.41 0.37 -5.40
N LEU A 77 1.05 1.35 -4.58
CA LEU A 77 -0.31 1.62 -4.17
C LEU A 77 -0.72 3.03 -4.54
N PHE A 78 -1.99 3.16 -4.78
CA PHE A 78 -2.63 4.43 -5.11
C PHE A 78 -3.79 4.66 -4.13
N PHE A 79 -3.94 5.87 -3.66
CA PHE A 79 -5.03 6.25 -2.80
C PHE A 79 -6.21 6.68 -3.66
N GLY A 80 -7.26 5.85 -3.71
CA GLY A 80 -8.40 6.02 -4.63
C GLY A 80 -9.28 7.23 -4.34
N ASN A 81 -9.23 7.77 -3.12
CA ASN A 81 -9.99 8.94 -2.69
C ASN A 81 -9.10 10.03 -2.08
N CYS A 82 -7.85 10.13 -2.49
CA CYS A 82 -6.96 11.22 -2.11
C CYS A 82 -7.35 12.52 -2.84
N VAL A 83 -7.36 13.62 -2.09
CA VAL A 83 -7.52 14.99 -2.60
C VAL A 83 -6.18 15.69 -2.45
N GLY A 84 -5.67 16.23 -3.55
CA GLY A 84 -4.32 16.79 -3.59
C GLY A 84 -3.24 15.73 -3.80
N GLY A 85 -2.04 15.98 -3.32
CA GLY A 85 -0.90 15.08 -3.47
C GLY A 85 -0.81 14.04 -2.36
N VAL A 86 -0.20 12.90 -2.67
CA VAL A 86 0.27 11.93 -1.68
C VAL A 86 1.75 12.20 -1.45
N HIS A 87 2.13 12.45 -0.20
CA HIS A 87 3.52 12.71 0.17
C HIS A 87 4.12 11.45 0.78
N CYS A 88 5.21 10.97 0.18
CA CYS A 88 6.04 9.92 0.75
C CYS A 88 7.08 10.57 1.67
N ASN A 89 6.90 10.42 2.98
CA ASN A 89 7.79 11.01 3.99
C ASN A 89 8.99 10.12 4.31
N TYR A 90 8.89 8.84 4.01
CA TYR A 90 9.94 7.86 4.29
C TYR A 90 9.78 6.64 3.41
N GLU A 91 10.88 6.18 2.85
CA GLU A 91 10.96 4.93 2.11
C GLU A 91 12.30 4.25 2.37
N GLN A 92 12.25 2.95 2.64
CA GLN A 92 13.44 2.14 2.84
C GLN A 92 13.23 0.73 2.29
N PHE A 93 14.26 0.22 1.59
CA PHE A 93 14.35 -1.19 1.23
C PHE A 93 15.39 -1.89 2.10
N VAL A 94 15.06 -3.08 2.57
CA VAL A 94 15.92 -3.89 3.41
C VAL A 94 15.87 -5.34 2.92
N VAL A 95 17.02 -5.99 2.85
CA VAL A 95 17.09 -7.45 2.69
C VAL A 95 16.77 -8.09 4.04
N SER A 96 15.67 -8.81 4.14
CA SER A 96 15.18 -9.44 5.38
C SER A 96 15.52 -10.93 5.48
N GLY A 97 15.87 -11.57 4.36
CA GLY A 97 16.32 -12.95 4.25
C GLY A 97 17.28 -13.06 3.07
N PRO A 98 18.61 -12.84 3.30
CA PRO A 98 19.56 -12.77 2.20
C PRO A 98 19.69 -14.09 1.43
N ASP A 99 19.58 -15.23 2.10
CA ASP A 99 19.75 -16.54 1.46
C ASP A 99 18.67 -16.80 0.39
N GLU A 100 17.43 -16.35 0.66
CA GLU A 100 16.29 -16.53 -0.24
C GLU A 100 16.01 -15.31 -1.12
N GLY A 101 16.73 -14.20 -0.90
CA GLY A 101 16.43 -12.92 -1.55
C GLY A 101 15.13 -12.27 -1.06
N ARG A 102 14.75 -12.52 0.21
CA ARG A 102 13.56 -11.92 0.81
C ARG A 102 13.77 -10.44 1.08
N LEU A 103 12.91 -9.62 0.51
CA LEU A 103 12.94 -8.17 0.58
C LEU A 103 11.86 -7.64 1.50
N LYS A 104 12.14 -6.49 2.11
CA LYS A 104 11.21 -5.71 2.91
C LYS A 104 11.26 -4.26 2.42
N ARG A 105 10.11 -3.69 2.10
CA ARG A 105 9.94 -2.26 1.84
C ARG A 105 9.12 -1.64 2.95
N ILE A 106 9.63 -0.56 3.53
CA ILE A 106 8.93 0.25 4.53
C ILE A 106 8.66 1.59 3.87
N ILE A 107 7.42 2.05 3.90
CA ILE A 107 7.05 3.32 3.29
C ILE A 107 6.00 4.03 4.14
N ASN A 108 6.15 5.35 4.32
CA ASN A 108 5.21 6.17 5.05
C ASN A 108 4.63 7.24 4.14
N TYR A 109 3.31 7.30 4.11
CA TYR A 109 2.55 8.26 3.34
C TYR A 109 1.79 9.23 4.24
N GLU A 110 1.68 10.46 3.77
CA GLU A 110 0.77 11.46 4.28
C GLU A 110 -0.11 11.96 3.13
N CYS A 111 -1.42 11.96 3.34
CA CYS A 111 -2.38 12.42 2.35
C CYS A 111 -3.67 12.91 3.00
N THR A 112 -4.42 13.71 2.24
CA THR A 112 -5.79 14.11 2.58
C THR A 112 -6.75 13.24 1.80
N VAL A 113 -7.68 12.59 2.50
CA VAL A 113 -8.67 11.69 1.89
C VAL A 113 -10.04 12.33 1.93
N GLN A 114 -10.76 12.24 0.80
CA GLN A 114 -12.15 12.65 0.69
C GLN A 114 -13.03 11.60 1.40
N CYS A 115 -13.91 12.06 2.27
CA CYS A 115 -14.84 11.22 3.01
C CYS A 115 -16.21 11.89 3.02
N SER A 116 -17.23 11.22 2.49
CA SER A 116 -18.60 11.73 2.59
C SER A 116 -19.06 11.74 4.05
N MET A 117 -19.44 12.88 4.56
CA MET A 117 -19.87 13.07 5.94
C MET A 117 -21.34 13.41 6.00
N ASP A 118 -22.08 12.77 6.91
CA ASP A 118 -23.50 13.08 7.16
C ASP A 118 -23.62 14.03 8.36
N LEU A 119 -23.82 15.30 8.09
CA LEU A 119 -23.86 16.36 9.09
C LEU A 119 -25.29 16.66 9.60
N ARG A 120 -26.30 15.87 9.26
CA ARG A 120 -27.69 16.10 9.66
C ARG A 120 -27.94 16.10 11.16
N ARG A 121 -27.05 15.46 11.92
CA ARG A 121 -27.14 15.37 13.38
C ARG A 121 -26.02 16.09 14.10
N PHE A 122 -25.30 16.96 13.40
CA PHE A 122 -24.25 17.76 14.04
C PHE A 122 -24.82 18.58 15.22
N PRO A 123 -24.13 18.66 16.38
CA PRO A 123 -22.79 18.13 16.70
C PRO A 123 -22.77 16.72 17.30
N PHE A 124 -23.88 15.98 17.28
CA PHE A 124 -24.01 14.64 17.87
C PHE A 124 -23.97 13.52 16.82
N ASP A 125 -23.31 13.75 15.72
CA ASP A 125 -23.21 12.82 14.61
C ASP A 125 -22.02 11.86 14.75
N ARG A 126 -22.11 10.75 14.04
CA ARG A 126 -21.01 9.80 13.88
C ARG A 126 -20.59 9.79 12.43
N GLN A 127 -19.29 9.89 12.20
CA GLN A 127 -18.73 9.90 10.84
C GLN A 127 -17.92 8.66 10.54
N VAL A 128 -17.85 8.30 9.27
CA VAL A 128 -17.02 7.19 8.79
C VAL A 128 -15.98 7.73 7.83
N LEU A 129 -14.74 7.77 8.29
CA LEU A 129 -13.61 8.07 7.42
C LEU A 129 -13.17 6.78 6.73
N CYS A 130 -13.13 6.77 5.41
CA CYS A 130 -12.85 5.56 4.64
C CYS A 130 -11.74 5.77 3.59
N PRO A 131 -10.46 5.89 4.00
CA PRO A 131 -9.35 5.89 3.06
C PRO A 131 -9.32 4.58 2.27
N THR A 132 -9.13 4.69 0.97
CA THR A 132 -9.14 3.57 0.05
C THR A 132 -7.82 3.47 -0.70
N LEU A 133 -7.13 2.35 -0.53
CA LEU A 133 -5.90 2.04 -1.24
C LEU A 133 -6.16 0.98 -2.31
N VAL A 134 -5.55 1.16 -3.46
CA VAL A 134 -5.71 0.28 -4.62
C VAL A 134 -4.34 -0.10 -5.18
N THR A 135 -4.16 -1.32 -5.65
CA THR A 135 -2.95 -1.73 -6.34
C THR A 135 -2.82 -1.05 -7.71
N ILE A 136 -1.65 -0.51 -8.01
CA ILE A 136 -1.38 0.25 -9.25
C ILE A 136 -0.79 -0.62 -10.38
N SER A 137 -0.22 -1.78 -10.10
CA SER A 137 0.49 -2.59 -11.09
C SER A 137 -0.25 -2.72 -12.42
N HIS A 138 -1.56 -2.68 -12.35
CA HIS A 138 -2.49 -2.71 -13.45
C HIS A 138 -2.43 -1.46 -14.38
N TRP A 139 -2.30 -0.26 -13.83
CA TRP A 139 -2.28 0.98 -14.62
C TRP A 139 -1.01 1.12 -15.45
N ARG A 140 0.14 0.75 -14.91
CA ARG A 140 1.41 0.77 -15.65
C ARG A 140 1.40 -0.22 -16.81
N GLN A 141 0.83 -1.39 -16.62
CA GLN A 141 0.68 -2.37 -17.70
C GLN A 141 -0.23 -1.89 -18.81
N LEU A 142 -1.34 -1.22 -18.51
CA LEU A 142 -2.21 -0.61 -19.52
C LEU A 142 -1.51 0.49 -20.32
N ASN A 143 -0.71 1.32 -19.68
CA ASN A 143 0.03 2.40 -20.37
C ASN A 143 1.19 1.88 -21.22
N LEU A 144 1.84 0.80 -20.80
CA LEU A 144 2.88 0.12 -21.59
C LEU A 144 2.28 -0.69 -22.75
N ALA A 145 1.07 -1.23 -22.60
CA ALA A 145 0.37 -1.99 -23.64
C ALA A 145 -0.06 -1.14 -24.84
N ARG A 146 -0.03 0.18 -24.77
CA ARG A 146 -0.20 1.07 -25.92
C ARG A 146 1.00 1.08 -26.87
N GLY A 147 2.13 0.49 -26.50
CA GLY A 147 3.34 0.45 -27.31
C GLY A 147 4.22 -0.81 -27.17
N GLY A 148 3.83 -1.82 -26.41
CA GLY A 148 4.66 -3.01 -26.18
C GLY A 148 3.87 -4.26 -25.82
N SER A 149 4.42 -5.42 -26.11
CA SER A 149 3.87 -6.77 -25.88
C SER A 149 4.00 -7.24 -24.44
N ILE A 150 3.49 -6.49 -23.46
CA ILE A 150 3.48 -6.94 -22.07
C ILE A 150 2.14 -7.61 -21.76
N PRO A 151 2.15 -8.78 -21.08
CA PRO A 151 0.92 -9.50 -20.74
C PRO A 151 -0.04 -8.61 -19.92
N HIS A 152 -1.30 -8.57 -20.31
CA HIS A 152 -2.34 -7.86 -19.58
C HIS A 152 -2.67 -8.61 -18.30
N GLY A 153 -2.42 -8.02 -17.14
CA GLY A 153 -2.79 -8.61 -15.86
C GLY A 153 -2.06 -8.02 -14.66
N MET A 154 -2.51 -8.38 -13.46
CA MET A 154 -1.78 -8.07 -12.22
C MET A 154 -0.47 -8.86 -12.19
N THR A 155 0.61 -8.19 -11.82
CA THR A 155 1.92 -8.83 -11.61
C THR A 155 2.08 -9.35 -10.18
N TYR A 156 1.26 -8.85 -9.26
CA TYR A 156 1.30 -9.27 -7.86
C TYR A 156 -0.09 -9.22 -7.22
N LYS A 157 -0.24 -9.97 -6.13
CA LYS A 157 -1.38 -9.90 -5.21
C LYS A 157 -0.92 -9.55 -3.81
N LEU A 158 -1.69 -8.73 -3.10
CA LEU A 158 -1.44 -8.43 -1.70
C LEU A 158 -2.01 -9.53 -0.81
N VAL A 159 -1.17 -10.02 0.11
CA VAL A 159 -1.57 -10.99 1.14
C VAL A 159 -1.44 -10.31 2.50
N PRO A 160 -2.50 -10.21 3.30
CA PRO A 160 -2.43 -9.59 4.61
C PRO A 160 -1.53 -10.39 5.56
N LEU A 161 -0.44 -9.77 6.02
CA LEU A 161 0.42 -10.36 7.05
C LEU A 161 -0.27 -10.19 8.41
N ARG A 162 -0.92 -11.23 8.87
CA ARG A 162 -1.62 -11.25 10.16
C ARG A 162 -0.63 -11.48 11.30
N ARG A 163 -0.81 -10.80 12.42
CA ARG A 163 -0.15 -11.21 13.67
C ARG A 163 -0.74 -12.54 14.13
N LYS A 164 0.14 -13.44 14.58
CA LYS A 164 -0.28 -14.79 15.05
C LYS A 164 -1.35 -14.73 16.15
N ASP A 165 -1.31 -13.67 16.97
CA ASP A 165 -2.13 -13.55 18.18
C ASP A 165 -3.42 -12.72 17.99
N GLU A 166 -3.53 -11.90 16.92
CA GLU A 166 -4.63 -10.93 16.80
C GLU A 166 -5.43 -11.04 15.50
N GLY A 167 -4.96 -11.80 14.51
CA GLY A 167 -5.61 -11.89 13.20
C GLY A 167 -5.72 -10.57 12.42
N VAL A 168 -5.03 -9.52 12.89
CA VAL A 168 -5.13 -8.15 12.38
C VAL A 168 -3.88 -7.80 11.58
N PHE A 169 -4.07 -7.26 10.38
CA PHE A 169 -2.97 -6.76 9.54
C PHE A 169 -2.74 -5.25 9.68
N MET A 170 -3.49 -4.59 10.54
CA MET A 170 -3.41 -3.15 10.77
C MET A 170 -3.16 -2.84 12.25
N MET A 171 -2.32 -1.84 12.50
CA MET A 171 -2.04 -1.32 13.83
C MET A 171 -2.39 0.17 13.89
N LEU A 172 -2.87 0.62 15.06
CA LEU A 172 -3.10 2.02 15.36
C LEU A 172 -2.07 2.49 16.38
N PHE A 173 -1.44 3.63 16.13
CA PHE A 173 -0.44 4.24 17.02
C PHE A 173 -0.84 5.63 17.53
N PHE A 174 -2.12 5.94 17.59
CA PHE A 174 -2.57 7.20 18.13
C PHE A 174 -3.54 6.97 19.32
N SER A 175 -3.70 7.97 20.15
CA SER A 175 -4.43 7.92 21.42
C SER A 175 -5.95 7.74 21.31
N GLY A 176 -6.48 7.54 20.14
CA GLY A 176 -7.92 7.46 19.88
C GLY A 176 -8.63 8.83 19.81
N LYS A 177 -7.92 9.92 20.13
CA LYS A 177 -8.45 11.29 20.00
C LYS A 177 -8.00 11.89 18.67
N ILE A 178 -8.95 12.37 17.87
CA ILE A 178 -8.73 12.93 16.54
C ILE A 178 -9.27 14.35 16.57
N SER A 179 -8.41 15.33 16.89
CA SER A 179 -8.86 16.71 17.06
C SER A 179 -10.05 16.80 18.05
N GLU A 180 -11.21 17.19 17.58
CA GLU A 180 -12.45 17.26 18.38
C GLU A 180 -13.24 15.94 18.38
N TRP A 181 -12.76 14.93 17.66
CA TRP A 181 -13.43 13.65 17.45
C TRP A 181 -12.81 12.54 18.29
N LEU A 182 -13.62 11.55 18.65
CA LEU A 182 -13.18 10.36 19.34
C LEU A 182 -13.29 9.13 18.41
N LEU A 183 -12.20 8.42 18.23
CA LEU A 183 -12.24 7.15 17.50
C LEU A 183 -13.04 6.11 18.31
N HIS A 184 -14.18 5.70 17.78
CA HIS A 184 -15.05 4.71 18.39
C HIS A 184 -14.65 3.28 17.98
N SER A 185 -14.41 3.06 16.68
CA SER A 185 -13.97 1.76 16.18
C SER A 185 -13.29 1.91 14.81
N TYR A 186 -12.56 0.89 14.41
CA TYR A 186 -12.00 0.80 13.06
C TYR A 186 -12.18 -0.60 12.48
N ARG A 187 -12.30 -0.68 11.16
CA ARG A 187 -12.44 -1.95 10.43
C ARG A 187 -11.62 -1.92 9.14
N PRO A 188 -10.53 -2.69 9.06
CA PRO A 188 -9.84 -2.91 7.81
C PRO A 188 -10.59 -3.95 6.97
N LYS A 189 -10.76 -3.67 5.68
CA LYS A 189 -11.38 -4.60 4.73
C LYS A 189 -10.53 -4.67 3.47
N MET A 190 -10.19 -5.86 3.06
CA MET A 190 -9.56 -6.11 1.77
C MET A 190 -10.59 -6.71 0.81
N ILE A 191 -10.68 -6.16 -0.39
CA ILE A 191 -11.58 -6.59 -1.44
C ILE A 191 -10.75 -6.86 -2.68
N VAL A 192 -10.89 -8.07 -3.21
CA VAL A 192 -10.39 -8.40 -4.55
C VAL A 192 -11.58 -8.29 -5.50
N ALA A 193 -11.48 -7.39 -6.47
CA ALA A 193 -12.55 -7.11 -7.40
C ALA A 193 -12.03 -7.06 -8.84
N LYS A 194 -12.91 -7.33 -9.81
CA LYS A 194 -12.62 -7.06 -11.21
C LYS A 194 -13.07 -5.64 -11.54
N ASN A 195 -12.22 -4.91 -12.25
CA ASN A 195 -12.61 -3.62 -12.80
C ASN A 195 -13.47 -3.80 -14.07
N PRO A 196 -14.09 -2.73 -14.61
CA PRO A 196 -14.90 -2.82 -15.83
C PRO A 196 -14.16 -3.39 -17.04
N ALA A 197 -12.84 -3.27 -17.10
CA ALA A 197 -12.01 -3.84 -18.16
C ALA A 197 -11.64 -5.33 -17.91
N GLY A 198 -12.20 -5.97 -16.88
CA GLY A 198 -11.99 -7.38 -16.56
C GLY A 198 -10.76 -7.71 -15.73
N PHE A 199 -9.97 -6.71 -15.35
CA PHE A 199 -8.74 -6.93 -14.58
C PHE A 199 -9.02 -7.03 -13.08
N THR A 200 -8.29 -7.93 -12.43
CA THR A 200 -8.36 -8.08 -10.97
C THR A 200 -7.56 -6.99 -10.27
N ILE A 201 -8.18 -6.27 -9.37
CA ILE A 201 -7.55 -5.27 -8.51
C ILE A 201 -7.76 -5.62 -7.05
N THR A 202 -6.80 -5.28 -6.20
CA THR A 202 -6.97 -5.40 -4.75
C THR A 202 -7.20 -4.01 -4.17
N LYS A 203 -8.32 -3.85 -3.46
CA LYS A 203 -8.65 -2.67 -2.67
C LYS A 203 -8.45 -2.97 -1.19
N VAL A 204 -7.76 -2.10 -0.50
CA VAL A 204 -7.71 -2.07 0.97
C VAL A 204 -8.48 -0.84 1.43
N MET A 205 -9.56 -1.06 2.15
CA MET A 205 -10.41 -0.01 2.71
C MET A 205 -10.24 0.01 4.23
N LEU A 206 -10.07 1.19 4.79
CA LEU A 206 -10.00 1.40 6.22
C LEU A 206 -11.21 2.23 6.63
N SER A 207 -12.08 1.66 7.43
CA SER A 207 -13.23 2.40 7.96
C SER A 207 -12.96 2.77 9.41
N PHE A 208 -12.95 4.06 9.69
CA PHE A 208 -12.81 4.63 11.04
C PHE A 208 -14.13 5.28 11.42
N ASN A 209 -14.77 4.77 12.46
CA ASN A 209 -15.95 5.38 13.04
C ASN A 209 -15.52 6.38 14.13
N ILE A 210 -15.81 7.64 13.94
CA ILE A 210 -15.46 8.75 14.82
C ILE A 210 -16.70 9.52 15.26
#